data_a6767b31459717df19680de0a72889b2
#
_entry.id   a6767b31459717df19680de0a72889b2
#
_cell.length_a   1.000
_cell.length_b   1.000
_cell.length_c   1.000
_cell.angle_alpha   90.00
_cell.angle_beta   90.00
_cell.angle_gamma   90.00
#
_symmetry.space_group_name_H-M   'P 1'
#
loop_
_entity.id
_entity.type
_entity.pdbx_description
1 polymer ?
#
loop_
_entity_poly.entity_id
_entity_poly.type
_entity_poly.pdbx_seq_one_letter_code
_entity_poly.pdbx_strand_id
1 'polypeptide(L)'
;MQKSRITFGCLGIFVGFVLVLSILGSAYLINFALRPKVNKGRDYAGQLAVMKSRYTWIAPWVDSLNKAKAFHDTTIVAPDGDRHHAVYVAAPFKTAKTAVLVHGYTDCAMSMLHMGYLYNKVMGMNLFIPDLHASGKSEGKSIQMGWPDRLDVLRWIGIADSLFADSTGHARIVVHGISMGAATTMDVSGEQTPASVKCFVEDCGYTSVWDEFEYELADQFHLPAFPMLY
;
A
#
# COMPACT_ATOMS: atom_id res chain seq x y z
N MET A 1 -25.63 42.78 35.68
CA MET A 1 -26.13 41.53 35.03
C MET A 1 -26.01 41.55 33.48
N GLN A 2 -26.08 42.68 32.76
CA GLN A 2 -26.06 42.71 31.30
C GLN A 2 -24.68 42.43 30.70
N LYS A 3 -23.56 42.88 31.31
CA LYS A 3 -22.18 42.61 30.83
C LYS A 3 -21.82 41.12 30.84
N SER A 4 -22.29 40.36 31.86
CA SER A 4 -22.03 38.91 31.97
C SER A 4 -22.71 38.12 30.83
N ARG A 5 -23.92 38.48 30.40
CA ARG A 5 -24.63 37.81 29.30
C ARG A 5 -23.97 37.99 27.95
N ILE A 6 -23.41 39.20 27.69
CA ILE A 6 -22.70 39.50 26.45
C ILE A 6 -21.39 38.72 26.39
N THR A 7 -20.65 38.60 27.48
CA THR A 7 -19.38 37.84 27.56
C THR A 7 -19.60 36.36 27.33
N PHE A 8 -20.67 35.78 27.91
CA PHE A 8 -21.02 34.36 27.67
C PHE A 8 -21.47 34.11 26.22
N GLY A 9 -22.20 35.04 25.62
CA GLY A 9 -22.57 34.96 24.20
C GLY A 9 -21.36 35.00 23.26
N CYS A 10 -20.43 35.93 23.46
CA CYS A 10 -19.20 36.00 22.67
C CYS A 10 -18.32 34.74 22.83
N LEU A 11 -18.18 34.21 24.05
CA LEU A 11 -17.44 32.99 24.31
C LEU A 11 -18.08 31.82 23.60
N GLY A 12 -19.41 31.66 23.66
CA GLY A 12 -20.12 30.60 22.94
C GLY A 12 -19.94 30.66 21.43
N ILE A 13 -19.98 31.87 20.83
CA ILE A 13 -19.72 32.04 19.40
C ILE A 13 -18.28 31.68 19.05
N PHE A 14 -17.31 32.09 19.86
CA PHE A 14 -15.90 31.75 19.65
C PHE A 14 -15.65 30.23 19.72
N VAL A 15 -16.19 29.56 20.74
CA VAL A 15 -16.09 28.10 20.86
C VAL A 15 -16.75 27.41 19.67
N GLY A 16 -17.95 27.85 19.28
CA GLY A 16 -18.63 27.33 18.10
C GLY A 16 -17.82 27.49 16.81
N PHE A 17 -17.19 28.65 16.64
CA PHE A 17 -16.33 28.91 15.50
C PHE A 17 -15.10 27.99 15.46
N VAL A 18 -14.42 27.80 16.61
CA VAL A 18 -13.27 26.88 16.73
C VAL A 18 -13.69 25.44 16.41
N LEU A 19 -14.82 24.97 16.93
CA LEU A 19 -15.34 23.64 16.63
C LEU A 19 -15.62 23.44 15.14
N VAL A 20 -16.24 24.41 14.48
CA VAL A 20 -16.50 24.33 13.03
C VAL A 20 -15.20 24.27 12.24
N LEU A 21 -14.21 25.10 12.59
CA LEU A 21 -12.90 25.07 11.94
C LEU A 21 -12.19 23.73 12.15
N SER A 22 -12.26 23.16 13.35
CA SER A 22 -11.67 21.84 13.65
C SER A 22 -12.33 20.75 12.80
N ILE A 23 -13.66 20.72 12.74
CA ILE A 23 -14.40 19.73 11.91
C ILE A 23 -14.03 19.85 10.42
N LEU A 24 -14.03 21.08 9.90
CA LEU A 24 -13.66 21.32 8.49
C LEU A 24 -12.21 20.94 8.23
N GLY A 25 -11.29 21.27 9.15
CA GLY A 25 -9.88 20.91 9.07
C GLY A 25 -9.69 19.39 9.09
N SER A 26 -10.31 18.68 10.02
CA SER A 26 -10.25 17.21 10.08
C SER A 26 -10.83 16.57 8.83
N ALA A 27 -11.96 17.03 8.33
CA ALA A 27 -12.56 16.52 7.10
C ALA A 27 -11.64 16.74 5.88
N TYR A 28 -10.98 17.90 5.81
CA TYR A 28 -9.98 18.17 4.78
C TYR A 28 -8.79 17.23 4.88
N LEU A 29 -8.22 17.04 6.08
CA LEU A 29 -7.05 16.18 6.31
C LEU A 29 -7.35 14.70 6.01
N ILE A 30 -8.51 14.19 6.43
CA ILE A 30 -8.96 12.82 6.10
C ILE A 30 -9.08 12.66 4.58
N ASN A 31 -9.73 13.60 3.90
CA ASN A 31 -9.83 13.55 2.44
C ASN A 31 -8.46 13.66 1.76
N PHE A 32 -7.56 14.48 2.29
CA PHE A 32 -6.18 14.61 1.79
C PHE A 32 -5.39 13.32 1.95
N ALA A 33 -5.47 12.67 3.12
CA ALA A 33 -4.70 11.47 3.43
C ALA A 33 -5.27 10.20 2.76
N LEU A 34 -6.59 10.02 2.76
CA LEU A 34 -7.18 8.74 2.36
C LEU A 34 -7.72 8.73 0.93
N ARG A 35 -7.92 9.88 0.30
CA ARG A 35 -8.43 9.90 -1.08
C ARG A 35 -7.37 9.40 -2.05
N PRO A 36 -7.72 8.45 -2.94
CA PRO A 36 -6.81 7.99 -3.99
C PRO A 36 -6.35 9.17 -4.84
N LYS A 37 -5.04 9.36 -4.92
CA LYS A 37 -4.48 10.43 -5.75
C LYS A 37 -4.34 9.91 -7.17
N VAL A 38 -5.28 10.25 -8.05
CA VAL A 38 -5.10 10.08 -9.50
C VAL A 38 -4.05 11.09 -9.95
N ASN A 39 -2.80 10.76 -9.77
CA ASN A 39 -1.69 11.61 -10.18
C ASN A 39 -1.31 11.27 -11.62
N LYS A 40 -1.29 12.27 -12.50
CA LYS A 40 -0.65 12.17 -13.82
C LYS A 40 0.79 11.67 -13.63
N GLY A 41 1.15 10.54 -14.26
CA GLY A 41 2.47 9.91 -14.14
C GLY A 41 2.58 8.83 -13.07
N ARG A 42 1.52 8.52 -12.33
CA ARG A 42 1.43 7.34 -11.44
C ARG A 42 0.64 6.17 -12.04
N ASP A 43 0.33 6.25 -13.32
CA ASP A 43 -0.06 5.07 -14.09
C ASP A 43 1.13 4.11 -14.22
N TYR A 44 0.88 2.89 -14.63
CA TYR A 44 1.92 1.87 -14.75
C TYR A 44 3.10 2.29 -15.64
N ALA A 45 2.84 2.98 -16.75
CA ALA A 45 3.90 3.45 -17.65
C ALA A 45 4.74 4.56 -17.01
N GLY A 46 4.10 5.49 -16.33
CA GLY A 46 4.77 6.55 -15.59
C GLY A 46 5.61 6.02 -14.44
N GLN A 47 5.06 5.10 -13.63
CA GLN A 47 5.82 4.48 -12.54
C GLN A 47 7.00 3.65 -13.05
N LEU A 48 6.81 2.92 -14.14
CA LEU A 48 7.91 2.18 -14.77
C LEU A 48 9.03 3.10 -15.21
N ALA A 49 8.70 4.25 -15.81
CA ALA A 49 9.67 5.26 -16.21
C ALA A 49 10.40 5.86 -15.00
N VAL A 50 9.67 6.17 -13.92
CA VAL A 50 10.24 6.65 -12.66
C VAL A 50 11.18 5.60 -12.05
N MET A 51 10.78 4.34 -11.99
CA MET A 51 11.63 3.26 -11.45
C MET A 51 12.92 3.11 -12.27
N LYS A 52 12.84 3.10 -13.59
CA LYS A 52 14.03 3.01 -14.46
C LYS A 52 14.96 4.20 -14.32
N SER A 53 14.42 5.40 -14.13
CA SER A 53 15.20 6.63 -13.95
C SER A 53 15.86 6.68 -12.56
N ARG A 54 15.13 6.29 -11.52
CA ARG A 54 15.60 6.32 -10.13
C ARG A 54 16.60 5.21 -9.83
N TYR A 55 16.36 4.03 -10.39
CA TYR A 55 17.17 2.83 -10.21
C TYR A 55 17.72 2.37 -11.57
N THR A 56 18.66 3.10 -12.12
CA THR A 56 19.18 2.86 -13.48
C THR A 56 19.70 1.44 -13.69
N TRP A 57 20.17 0.79 -12.64
CA TRP A 57 20.66 -0.58 -12.66
C TRP A 57 19.58 -1.66 -12.91
N ILE A 58 18.29 -1.36 -12.65
CA ILE A 58 17.19 -2.29 -12.98
C ILE A 58 16.72 -2.15 -14.43
N ALA A 59 17.03 -1.04 -15.11
CA ALA A 59 16.48 -0.74 -16.42
C ALA A 59 16.72 -1.85 -17.46
N PRO A 60 17.92 -2.45 -17.60
CA PRO A 60 18.15 -3.52 -18.57
C PRO A 60 17.30 -4.77 -18.29
N TRP A 61 17.08 -5.10 -16.99
CA TRP A 61 16.25 -6.23 -16.60
C TRP A 61 14.78 -5.95 -16.90
N VAL A 62 14.27 -4.79 -16.56
CA VAL A 62 12.88 -4.38 -16.85
C VAL A 62 12.64 -4.38 -18.36
N ASP A 63 13.58 -3.86 -19.16
CA ASP A 63 13.47 -3.87 -20.62
C ASP A 63 13.47 -5.30 -21.18
N SER A 64 14.23 -6.21 -20.59
CA SER A 64 14.21 -7.63 -20.95
C SER A 64 12.87 -8.30 -20.66
N LEU A 65 12.25 -7.99 -19.51
CA LEU A 65 10.92 -8.49 -19.16
C LEU A 65 9.84 -7.94 -20.10
N ASN A 66 9.88 -6.64 -20.41
CA ASN A 66 8.96 -6.02 -21.36
C ASN A 66 9.08 -6.66 -22.76
N LYS A 67 10.29 -6.84 -23.26
CA LYS A 67 10.55 -7.49 -24.55
C LYS A 67 10.02 -8.93 -24.59
N ALA A 68 10.17 -9.65 -23.50
CA ALA A 68 9.67 -11.02 -23.34
C ALA A 68 8.17 -11.09 -23.05
N LYS A 69 7.47 -9.96 -22.86
CA LYS A 69 6.08 -9.88 -22.37
C LYS A 69 5.86 -10.68 -21.09
N ALA A 70 6.82 -10.63 -20.16
CA ALA A 70 6.87 -11.43 -18.95
C ALA A 70 6.03 -10.84 -17.78
N PHE A 71 5.54 -9.62 -17.92
CA PHE A 71 4.57 -9.07 -16.97
C PHE A 71 3.17 -9.59 -17.31
N HIS A 72 2.56 -10.26 -16.36
CA HIS A 72 1.21 -10.81 -16.48
C HIS A 72 0.29 -10.13 -15.47
N ASP A 73 -0.88 -9.71 -15.93
CA ASP A 73 -1.92 -9.13 -15.08
C ASP A 73 -2.88 -10.23 -14.57
N THR A 74 -3.37 -10.08 -13.35
CA THR A 74 -4.46 -10.89 -12.80
C THR A 74 -5.38 -10.02 -11.94
N THR A 75 -6.64 -10.44 -11.81
CA THR A 75 -7.66 -9.69 -11.05
C THR A 75 -8.49 -10.61 -10.18
N ILE A 76 -8.95 -10.10 -9.05
CA ILE A 76 -9.98 -10.72 -8.20
C ILE A 76 -11.10 -9.73 -7.95
N VAL A 77 -12.27 -10.25 -7.59
CA VAL A 77 -13.36 -9.43 -7.05
C VAL A 77 -13.31 -9.52 -5.52
N ALA A 78 -13.20 -8.39 -4.86
CA ALA A 78 -13.23 -8.27 -3.41
C ALA A 78 -14.68 -8.48 -2.88
N PRO A 79 -14.85 -8.75 -1.56
CA PRO A 79 -16.19 -8.96 -0.99
C PRO A 79 -17.14 -7.78 -1.12
N ASP A 80 -16.62 -6.56 -1.24
CA ASP A 80 -17.37 -5.32 -1.47
C ASP A 80 -17.76 -5.10 -2.96
N GLY A 81 -17.29 -5.96 -3.86
CA GLY A 81 -17.53 -5.91 -5.29
C GLY A 81 -16.48 -5.17 -6.11
N ASP A 82 -15.51 -4.51 -5.47
CA ASP A 82 -14.41 -3.83 -6.15
C ASP A 82 -13.46 -4.85 -6.79
N ARG A 83 -12.91 -4.50 -7.96
CA ARG A 83 -11.91 -5.33 -8.64
C ARG A 83 -10.51 -4.93 -8.18
N HIS A 84 -9.80 -5.89 -7.63
CA HIS A 84 -8.40 -5.73 -7.25
C HIS A 84 -7.51 -6.40 -8.28
N HIS A 85 -6.33 -5.84 -8.47
CA HIS A 85 -5.38 -6.19 -9.51
C HIS A 85 -4.04 -6.58 -8.91
N ALA A 86 -3.32 -7.47 -9.59
CA ALA A 86 -1.93 -7.79 -9.28
C ALA A 86 -1.15 -8.05 -10.57
N VAL A 87 0.16 -7.85 -10.50
CA VAL A 87 1.11 -8.26 -11.54
C VAL A 87 1.93 -9.44 -11.04
N TYR A 88 2.22 -10.40 -11.91
CA TYR A 88 3.17 -11.44 -11.60
C TYR A 88 4.20 -11.63 -12.70
N VAL A 89 5.39 -12.12 -12.31
CA VAL A 89 6.51 -12.43 -13.21
C VAL A 89 7.08 -13.78 -12.82
N ALA A 90 7.14 -14.71 -13.75
CA ALA A 90 7.78 -16.00 -13.50
C ALA A 90 9.30 -15.84 -13.33
N ALA A 91 9.90 -16.71 -12.56
CA ALA A 91 11.35 -16.81 -12.44
C ALA A 91 11.98 -17.22 -13.78
N PRO A 92 13.28 -16.93 -13.99
CA PRO A 92 14.00 -17.35 -15.20
C PRO A 92 14.07 -18.87 -15.41
N PHE A 93 13.82 -19.64 -14.36
CA PHE A 93 13.77 -21.10 -14.36
C PHE A 93 12.67 -21.58 -13.44
N LYS A 94 12.18 -22.81 -13.67
CA LYS A 94 11.08 -23.38 -12.89
C LYS A 94 11.44 -23.50 -11.40
N THR A 95 10.68 -22.82 -10.54
CA THR A 95 10.84 -22.84 -9.09
C THR A 95 9.50 -22.54 -8.41
N ALA A 96 9.32 -23.06 -7.18
CA ALA A 96 8.22 -22.68 -6.31
C ALA A 96 8.55 -21.50 -5.38
N LYS A 97 9.81 -21.01 -5.37
CA LYS A 97 10.19 -19.85 -4.57
C LYS A 97 9.52 -18.61 -5.12
N THR A 98 8.75 -17.90 -4.30
CA THR A 98 7.90 -16.79 -4.73
C THR A 98 8.01 -15.64 -3.73
N ALA A 99 8.17 -14.42 -4.22
CA ALA A 99 8.07 -13.20 -3.43
C ALA A 99 6.73 -12.51 -3.70
N VAL A 100 5.95 -12.31 -2.67
CA VAL A 100 4.77 -11.42 -2.67
C VAL A 100 5.26 -10.06 -2.16
N LEU A 101 5.18 -9.03 -3.02
CA LEU A 101 5.73 -7.69 -2.74
C LEU A 101 4.60 -6.68 -2.54
N VAL A 102 4.54 -6.05 -1.37
CA VAL A 102 3.45 -5.16 -0.97
C VAL A 102 3.96 -3.72 -0.95
N HIS A 103 3.37 -2.86 -1.79
CA HIS A 103 3.82 -1.49 -2.00
C HIS A 103 3.39 -0.52 -0.89
N GLY A 104 4.03 0.64 -0.84
CA GLY A 104 3.77 1.71 0.12
C GLY A 104 2.58 2.61 -0.25
N TYR A 105 2.38 3.62 0.60
CA TYR A 105 1.33 4.62 0.45
C TYR A 105 1.42 5.35 -0.90
N THR A 106 0.29 5.48 -1.59
CA THR A 106 0.15 6.12 -2.91
C THR A 106 1.00 5.53 -4.05
N ASP A 107 1.57 4.36 -3.84
CA ASP A 107 2.33 3.61 -4.85
C ASP A 107 1.45 2.60 -5.61
N CYS A 108 2.07 1.75 -6.41
CA CYS A 108 1.43 0.65 -7.13
C CYS A 108 2.42 -0.51 -7.31
N ALA A 109 1.97 -1.62 -7.91
CA ALA A 109 2.81 -2.79 -8.15
C ALA A 109 4.13 -2.46 -8.86
N MET A 110 4.15 -1.52 -9.81
CA MET A 110 5.35 -1.16 -10.54
C MET A 110 6.42 -0.47 -9.70
N SER A 111 6.06 0.19 -8.62
CA SER A 111 7.04 0.82 -7.71
C SER A 111 7.87 -0.20 -6.92
N MET A 112 7.43 -1.47 -6.84
CA MET A 112 8.17 -2.54 -6.20
C MET A 112 9.23 -3.21 -7.07
N LEU A 113 9.46 -2.74 -8.31
CA LEU A 113 10.39 -3.40 -9.23
C LEU A 113 11.86 -3.35 -8.80
N HIS A 114 12.27 -2.40 -7.96
CA HIS A 114 13.60 -2.41 -7.37
C HIS A 114 13.80 -3.61 -6.42
N MET A 115 12.80 -3.97 -5.61
CA MET A 115 12.78 -5.21 -4.84
C MET A 115 12.54 -6.42 -5.75
N GLY A 116 11.69 -6.28 -6.76
CA GLY A 116 11.48 -7.31 -7.79
C GLY A 116 12.77 -7.77 -8.45
N TYR A 117 13.69 -6.85 -8.73
CA TYR A 117 15.01 -7.19 -9.26
C TYR A 117 15.80 -8.09 -8.30
N LEU A 118 15.82 -7.76 -7.02
CA LEU A 118 16.51 -8.57 -6.02
C LEU A 118 15.96 -10.00 -6.01
N TYR A 119 14.63 -10.14 -5.87
CA TYR A 119 14.00 -11.46 -5.79
C TYR A 119 14.04 -12.23 -7.10
N ASN A 120 13.70 -11.59 -8.23
CA ASN A 120 13.61 -12.30 -9.51
C ASN A 120 14.96 -12.46 -10.21
N LYS A 121 15.69 -11.35 -10.42
CA LYS A 121 16.94 -11.39 -11.18
C LYS A 121 18.09 -11.99 -10.39
N VAL A 122 18.22 -11.63 -9.10
CA VAL A 122 19.36 -12.08 -8.27
C VAL A 122 19.07 -13.40 -7.61
N MET A 123 17.90 -13.56 -6.99
CA MET A 123 17.55 -14.76 -6.22
C MET A 123 16.80 -15.84 -7.04
N GLY A 124 16.38 -15.54 -8.27
CA GLY A 124 15.71 -16.48 -9.16
C GLY A 124 14.33 -16.92 -8.65
N MET A 125 13.56 -16.01 -8.05
CA MET A 125 12.23 -16.25 -7.51
C MET A 125 11.15 -15.74 -8.45
N ASN A 126 9.96 -16.31 -8.37
CA ASN A 126 8.77 -15.73 -8.96
C ASN A 126 8.39 -14.45 -8.20
N LEU A 127 7.76 -13.51 -8.88
CA LEU A 127 7.18 -12.30 -8.27
C LEU A 127 5.66 -12.36 -8.33
N PHE A 128 5.02 -11.90 -7.27
CA PHE A 128 3.60 -11.61 -7.22
C PHE A 128 3.42 -10.25 -6.52
N ILE A 129 2.91 -9.26 -7.22
CA ILE A 129 2.92 -7.87 -6.78
C ILE A 129 1.49 -7.32 -6.87
N PRO A 130 0.69 -7.36 -5.79
CA PRO A 130 -0.64 -6.77 -5.79
C PRO A 130 -0.58 -5.25 -5.82
N ASP A 131 -1.57 -4.64 -6.49
CA ASP A 131 -1.99 -3.29 -6.21
C ASP A 131 -2.96 -3.33 -5.01
N LEU A 132 -2.64 -2.63 -3.93
CA LEU A 132 -3.52 -2.52 -2.77
C LEU A 132 -4.80 -1.78 -3.13
N HIS A 133 -5.80 -1.83 -2.25
CA HIS A 133 -7.09 -1.15 -2.44
C HIS A 133 -6.91 0.33 -2.82
N ALA A 134 -7.66 0.79 -3.82
CA ALA A 134 -7.61 2.17 -4.35
C ALA A 134 -6.22 2.61 -4.86
N SER A 135 -5.37 1.67 -5.27
CA SER A 135 -4.01 1.92 -5.78
C SER A 135 -3.79 1.24 -7.13
N GLY A 136 -2.90 1.81 -7.96
CA GLY A 136 -2.56 1.24 -9.26
C GLY A 136 -3.78 1.02 -10.16
N LYS A 137 -4.04 -0.26 -10.51
CA LYS A 137 -5.23 -0.69 -11.28
C LYS A 137 -6.34 -1.28 -10.39
N SER A 138 -6.14 -1.37 -9.06
CA SER A 138 -7.18 -1.79 -8.13
C SER A 138 -8.20 -0.69 -7.92
N GLU A 139 -9.48 -1.07 -7.93
CA GLU A 139 -10.60 -0.20 -7.61
C GLU A 139 -10.60 0.10 -6.09
N GLY A 140 -11.38 1.09 -5.69
CA GLY A 140 -11.55 1.50 -4.30
C GLY A 140 -11.80 3.00 -4.16
N LYS A 141 -12.42 3.37 -3.05
CA LYS A 141 -12.79 4.77 -2.76
C LYS A 141 -11.81 5.50 -1.85
N SER A 142 -11.04 4.75 -1.06
CA SER A 142 -10.07 5.29 -0.11
C SER A 142 -8.91 4.35 0.11
N ILE A 143 -7.74 4.90 0.39
CA ILE A 143 -6.57 4.16 0.87
C ILE A 143 -6.89 3.61 2.26
N GLN A 144 -6.54 2.35 2.53
CA GLN A 144 -6.95 1.63 3.73
C GLN A 144 -5.87 1.55 4.82
N MET A 145 -4.70 2.13 4.57
CA MET A 145 -3.60 2.24 5.53
C MET A 145 -3.13 0.90 6.13
N GLY A 146 -3.31 -0.22 5.41
CA GLY A 146 -2.80 -1.54 5.76
C GLY A 146 -3.81 -2.48 6.42
N TRP A 147 -4.54 -2.02 7.44
CA TRP A 147 -5.37 -2.92 8.24
C TRP A 147 -6.44 -3.69 7.45
N PRO A 148 -7.30 -3.09 6.65
CA PRO A 148 -8.20 -3.84 5.76
C PRO A 148 -7.44 -4.53 4.62
N ASP A 149 -6.38 -3.90 4.06
CA ASP A 149 -5.58 -4.42 2.97
C ASP A 149 -4.97 -5.80 3.28
N ARG A 150 -4.70 -6.12 4.56
CA ARG A 150 -4.15 -7.41 4.97
C ARG A 150 -5.00 -8.60 4.51
N LEU A 151 -6.33 -8.43 4.47
CA LEU A 151 -7.25 -9.49 4.04
C LEU A 151 -7.14 -9.76 2.53
N ASP A 152 -6.93 -8.72 1.74
CA ASP A 152 -6.67 -8.88 0.31
C ASP A 152 -5.29 -9.49 0.05
N VAL A 153 -4.27 -9.08 0.81
CA VAL A 153 -2.93 -9.68 0.71
C VAL A 153 -2.97 -11.17 1.06
N LEU A 154 -3.75 -11.61 2.06
CA LEU A 154 -3.97 -13.03 2.35
C LEU A 154 -4.57 -13.79 1.17
N ARG A 155 -5.55 -13.21 0.49
CA ARG A 155 -6.15 -13.79 -0.73
C ARG A 155 -5.12 -13.88 -1.86
N TRP A 156 -4.32 -12.84 -2.05
CA TRP A 156 -3.24 -12.82 -3.03
C TRP A 156 -2.15 -13.85 -2.75
N ILE A 157 -1.81 -14.08 -1.48
CA ILE A 157 -0.91 -15.17 -1.05
C ILE A 157 -1.46 -16.52 -1.49
N GLY A 158 -2.76 -16.79 -1.31
CA GLY A 158 -3.40 -18.03 -1.75
C GLY A 158 -3.35 -18.22 -3.27
N ILE A 159 -3.50 -17.14 -4.04
CA ILE A 159 -3.39 -17.17 -5.50
C ILE A 159 -1.94 -17.41 -5.93
N ALA A 160 -0.98 -16.73 -5.31
CA ALA A 160 0.43 -16.92 -5.58
C ALA A 160 0.90 -18.35 -5.23
N ASP A 161 0.38 -18.92 -4.13
CA ASP A 161 0.61 -20.31 -3.75
C ASP A 161 0.16 -21.29 -4.84
N SER A 162 -1.07 -21.14 -5.30
CA SER A 162 -1.64 -21.99 -6.36
C SER A 162 -0.93 -21.80 -7.70
N LEU A 163 -0.61 -20.56 -8.08
CA LEU A 163 -0.01 -20.24 -9.37
C LEU A 163 1.41 -20.77 -9.53
N PHE A 164 2.20 -20.77 -8.43
CA PHE A 164 3.61 -21.14 -8.44
C PHE A 164 3.91 -22.43 -7.65
N ALA A 165 2.88 -23.25 -7.45
CA ALA A 165 3.01 -24.54 -6.78
C ALA A 165 4.00 -25.45 -7.51
N ASP A 166 4.77 -26.23 -6.74
CA ASP A 166 5.57 -27.35 -7.24
C ASP A 166 4.81 -28.69 -7.14
N SER A 167 5.52 -29.79 -7.24
CA SER A 167 4.94 -31.14 -7.13
C SER A 167 4.35 -31.45 -5.75
N THR A 168 4.63 -30.63 -4.73
CA THR A 168 4.00 -30.75 -3.41
C THR A 168 2.65 -30.06 -3.33
N GLY A 169 2.24 -29.36 -4.40
CA GLY A 169 1.02 -28.58 -4.46
C GLY A 169 1.10 -27.19 -3.82
N HIS A 170 2.30 -26.74 -3.45
CA HIS A 170 2.51 -25.46 -2.77
C HIS A 170 3.71 -24.68 -3.30
N ALA A 171 3.64 -23.36 -3.19
CA ALA A 171 4.78 -22.48 -3.34
C ALA A 171 5.58 -22.36 -2.02
N ARG A 172 6.69 -21.64 -2.07
CA ARG A 172 7.48 -21.22 -0.89
C ARG A 172 7.58 -19.71 -0.91
N ILE A 173 6.75 -19.07 -0.10
CA ILE A 173 6.46 -17.64 -0.20
C ILE A 173 7.22 -16.84 0.86
N VAL A 174 7.88 -15.76 0.45
CA VAL A 174 8.24 -14.62 1.29
C VAL A 174 7.24 -13.50 1.00
N VAL A 175 6.74 -12.85 2.03
CA VAL A 175 5.95 -11.63 1.91
C VAL A 175 6.84 -10.47 2.33
N HIS A 176 7.03 -9.48 1.44
CA HIS A 176 7.87 -8.32 1.70
C HIS A 176 7.12 -7.04 1.43
N GLY A 177 6.94 -6.22 2.46
CA GLY A 177 6.28 -4.92 2.37
C GLY A 177 7.24 -3.77 2.65
N ILE A 178 6.96 -2.60 2.04
CA ILE A 178 7.69 -1.35 2.26
C ILE A 178 6.72 -0.29 2.76
N SER A 179 7.07 0.46 3.82
CA SER A 179 6.28 1.55 4.39
C SER A 179 4.87 1.08 4.77
N MET A 180 3.79 1.66 4.23
CA MET A 180 2.42 1.16 4.42
C MET A 180 2.29 -0.33 4.07
N GLY A 181 3.01 -0.80 3.04
CA GLY A 181 3.06 -2.23 2.70
C GLY A 181 3.75 -3.07 3.77
N ALA A 182 4.73 -2.52 4.50
CA ALA A 182 5.35 -3.19 5.64
C ALA A 182 4.38 -3.27 6.82
N ALA A 183 3.65 -2.20 7.12
CA ALA A 183 2.57 -2.23 8.11
C ALA A 183 1.50 -3.29 7.75
N THR A 184 1.06 -3.31 6.48
CA THR A 184 0.18 -4.37 5.96
C THR A 184 0.77 -5.77 6.16
N THR A 185 2.08 -5.94 5.92
CA THR A 185 2.79 -7.23 6.07
C THR A 185 2.86 -7.65 7.54
N MET A 186 3.07 -6.71 8.47
CA MET A 186 2.98 -6.97 9.92
C MET A 186 1.57 -7.46 10.29
N ASP A 187 0.54 -6.78 9.82
CA ASP A 187 -0.86 -7.18 10.05
C ASP A 187 -1.16 -8.58 9.50
N VAL A 188 -0.65 -8.90 8.29
CA VAL A 188 -0.75 -10.25 7.68
C VAL A 188 -0.04 -11.28 8.54
N SER A 189 1.10 -10.96 9.13
CA SER A 189 1.87 -11.91 9.95
C SER A 189 1.14 -12.33 11.22
N GLY A 190 0.21 -11.50 11.71
CA GLY A 190 -0.68 -11.80 12.83
C GLY A 190 -1.90 -12.66 12.50
N GLU A 191 -2.17 -12.91 11.21
CA GLU A 191 -3.31 -13.69 10.75
C GLU A 191 -2.95 -15.19 10.57
N GLN A 192 -3.96 -16.02 10.32
CA GLN A 192 -3.75 -17.43 9.94
C GLN A 192 -3.26 -17.52 8.49
N THR A 193 -1.96 -17.47 8.30
CA THR A 193 -1.34 -17.58 6.97
C THR A 193 -1.17 -19.04 6.53
N PRO A 194 -1.23 -19.32 5.20
CA PRO A 194 -0.94 -20.64 4.67
C PRO A 194 0.47 -21.12 5.03
N ALA A 195 0.66 -22.42 5.19
CA ALA A 195 1.97 -23.03 5.48
C ALA A 195 3.01 -22.82 4.36
N SER A 196 2.58 -22.36 3.18
CA SER A 196 3.45 -21.93 2.09
C SER A 196 4.23 -20.67 2.40
N VAL A 197 3.74 -19.78 3.28
CA VAL A 197 4.47 -18.59 3.76
C VAL A 197 5.59 -19.05 4.69
N LYS A 198 6.82 -18.64 4.38
CA LYS A 198 8.03 -19.03 5.11
C LYS A 198 8.64 -17.92 5.94
N CYS A 199 8.48 -16.68 5.51
CA CYS A 199 8.93 -15.51 6.25
C CYS A 199 8.22 -14.24 5.79
N PHE A 200 8.25 -13.24 6.66
CA PHE A 200 7.84 -11.88 6.41
C PHE A 200 9.07 -10.96 6.47
N VAL A 201 9.08 -9.94 5.63
CA VAL A 201 10.09 -8.90 5.62
C VAL A 201 9.36 -7.56 5.66
N GLU A 202 9.68 -6.76 6.65
CA GLU A 202 9.02 -5.50 6.95
C GLU A 202 10.05 -4.38 6.86
N ASP A 203 9.96 -3.58 5.80
CA ASP A 203 10.90 -2.51 5.53
C ASP A 203 10.25 -1.15 5.82
N CYS A 204 10.70 -0.48 6.91
CA CYS A 204 10.26 0.83 7.38
C CYS A 204 8.72 0.97 7.57
N GLY A 205 8.05 -0.05 8.12
CA GLY A 205 6.63 0.01 8.45
C GLY A 205 6.34 0.78 9.74
N TYR A 206 5.13 1.33 9.84
CA TYR A 206 4.62 1.89 11.09
C TYR A 206 3.81 0.83 11.86
N THR A 207 3.78 0.96 13.17
CA THR A 207 3.03 0.06 14.08
C THR A 207 1.65 0.61 14.45
N SER A 208 1.40 1.89 14.15
CA SER A 208 0.15 2.58 14.45
C SER A 208 -0.16 3.61 13.36
N VAL A 209 -1.33 3.50 12.75
CA VAL A 209 -1.84 4.50 11.80
C VAL A 209 -2.04 5.85 12.47
N TRP A 210 -2.41 5.83 13.76
CA TRP A 210 -2.57 7.05 14.54
C TRP A 210 -1.25 7.82 14.69
N ASP A 211 -0.19 7.11 15.11
CA ASP A 211 1.13 7.72 15.31
C ASP A 211 1.71 8.23 13.98
N GLU A 212 1.48 7.49 12.88
CA GLU A 212 1.85 7.91 11.54
C GLU A 212 1.13 9.21 11.13
N PHE A 213 -0.18 9.31 11.36
CA PHE A 213 -0.93 10.54 11.08
C PHE A 213 -0.52 11.71 11.98
N GLU A 214 -0.20 11.47 13.25
CA GLU A 214 0.32 12.49 14.14
C GLU A 214 1.66 13.02 13.66
N TYR A 215 2.57 12.13 13.28
CA TYR A 215 3.86 12.47 12.71
C TYR A 215 3.72 13.29 11.42
N GLU A 216 2.94 12.79 10.45
CA GLU A 216 2.72 13.44 9.16
C GLU A 216 2.01 14.80 9.29
N LEU A 217 1.10 14.95 10.26
CA LEU A 217 0.44 16.21 10.56
C LEU A 217 1.43 17.25 11.07
N ALA A 218 2.34 16.84 11.95
CA ALA A 218 3.38 17.72 12.47
C ALA A 218 4.42 18.06 11.40
N ASP A 219 4.86 17.08 10.61
CA ASP A 219 5.92 17.26 9.60
C ASP A 219 5.45 18.08 8.39
N GLN A 220 4.30 17.72 7.80
CA GLN A 220 3.83 18.36 6.57
C GLN A 220 3.05 19.64 6.79
N PHE A 221 2.27 19.74 7.87
CA PHE A 221 1.37 20.86 8.13
C PHE A 221 1.79 21.75 9.30
N HIS A 222 2.79 21.32 10.09
CA HIS A 222 3.23 22.00 11.31
C HIS A 222 2.09 22.22 12.31
N LEU A 223 1.14 21.29 12.36
CA LEU A 223 -0.03 21.34 13.25
C LEU A 223 0.09 20.31 14.36
N PRO A 224 -0.43 20.62 15.57
CA PRO A 224 -0.53 19.63 16.64
C PRO A 224 -1.64 18.61 16.36
N ALA A 225 -1.54 17.43 16.96
CA ALA A 225 -2.56 16.39 16.84
C ALA A 225 -3.93 16.87 17.33
N PHE A 226 -3.99 17.57 18.48
CA PHE A 226 -5.23 18.18 18.96
C PHE A 226 -5.45 19.55 18.31
N PRO A 227 -6.68 19.89 17.85
CA PRO A 227 -7.90 19.07 17.87
C PRO A 227 -8.16 18.24 16.61
N MET A 228 -7.22 18.21 15.64
CA MET A 228 -7.48 17.73 14.28
C MET A 228 -7.65 16.22 14.17
N LEU A 229 -6.96 15.45 15.04
CA LEU A 229 -7.02 13.97 15.07
C LEU A 229 -7.96 13.43 16.16
N TYR A 230 -8.62 14.30 16.95
CA TYR A 230 -9.49 13.90 18.08
C TYR A 230 -10.95 14.23 17.85
#